data_b4595c4eadece8712d133a2a35b2cddd
#
_entry.id   b4595c4eadece8712d133a2a35b2cddd
#
_cell.length_a   1.000
_cell.length_b   1.000
_cell.length_c   1.000
_cell.angle_alpha   90.00
_cell.angle_beta   90.00
_cell.angle_gamma   90.00
#
_symmetry.space_group_name_H-M   'P 1'
#
loop_
_entity.id
_entity.type
_entity.pdbx_description
1 polymer ?
#
loop_
_entity_poly.entity_id
_entity_poly.type
_entity_poly.pdbx_seq_one_letter_code
_entity_poly.pdbx_strand_id
1 'polypeptide(L)'
;MSDSQQQTGPAPAASPRWWSRPDDTPAPADGSPAPHPDQGPAEPRDGAQDAVVPAPRGDEPRYDPWAARPLQVVDTGKPQRGFRLWQVVALALGTALLAGGIGGYAGVLAERQANTRLELPQAAAVADKGRAPASVAGIAATALPGVVTLHVNGGESSGTGTGFVLDQQGHILTNNHVVADAKQITVTFSTGDSVSAELVGRDTGYDLAVVKVSGVRGLQPLSLGNSENVKVGDPVVAIGAPFDLSNTVTAGIISATGRPITAGGDKGDGSDISYVDALQTDAPINPGNSGGPLLDSSAHVIGINSAIRGADKGGDSGDATRQSGSIGLGFAIPVNQGKRVAEELIRTGRATHPVIGVTLDMRYEGDGARVEEKGEGGKPAVTPDGPGARAGIKAGDVITKVDGQRVHGGDELIIKIRAHRPGDPLHLTVLRDGRERTLELVLGSANGS
;
A
#
# COMPACT_ATOMS: atom_id res chain seq x y z
N MET A 1 -59.45 -18.05 39.19
CA MET A 1 -58.20 -18.67 39.69
C MET A 1 -57.33 -18.86 38.49
N SER A 2 -56.41 -17.91 38.28
CA SER A 2 -55.56 -17.73 37.10
C SER A 2 -54.15 -18.08 37.52
N ASP A 3 -53.55 -19.06 36.88
CA ASP A 3 -52.14 -19.34 37.03
C ASP A 3 -51.41 -18.94 35.72
N SER A 4 -50.61 -17.88 35.83
CA SER A 4 -49.75 -17.38 34.79
C SER A 4 -48.40 -18.07 34.95
N GLN A 5 -48.04 -19.01 34.09
CA GLN A 5 -46.69 -19.56 33.98
C GLN A 5 -45.83 -18.67 33.07
N GLN A 6 -44.86 -18.00 33.68
CA GLN A 6 -43.78 -17.34 32.98
C GLN A 6 -42.78 -18.39 32.47
N GLN A 7 -42.66 -18.53 31.14
CA GLN A 7 -41.55 -19.25 30.49
C GLN A 7 -40.31 -18.39 30.50
N THR A 8 -39.30 -18.80 31.28
CA THR A 8 -37.93 -18.26 31.20
C THR A 8 -37.22 -18.92 30.03
N GLY A 9 -36.88 -18.13 29.02
CA GLY A 9 -36.00 -18.55 27.91
C GLY A 9 -34.56 -18.73 28.38
N PRO A 10 -33.75 -19.54 27.65
CA PRO A 10 -32.38 -19.82 28.04
C PRO A 10 -31.50 -18.57 27.90
N ALA A 11 -30.58 -18.39 28.86
CA ALA A 11 -29.60 -17.32 28.89
C ALA A 11 -28.65 -17.41 27.67
N PRO A 12 -28.19 -16.28 27.12
CA PRO A 12 -27.25 -16.28 26.01
C PRO A 12 -25.91 -16.90 26.43
N ALA A 13 -25.35 -17.72 25.55
CA ALA A 13 -24.08 -18.38 25.75
C ALA A 13 -22.90 -17.36 25.88
N ALA A 14 -22.07 -17.55 26.90
CA ALA A 14 -20.90 -16.72 27.15
C ALA A 14 -19.90 -16.76 25.97
N SER A 15 -19.46 -15.58 25.54
CA SER A 15 -18.45 -15.42 24.49
C SER A 15 -17.10 -16.05 24.88
N PRO A 16 -16.33 -16.60 23.91
CA PRO A 16 -15.02 -17.19 24.18
C PRO A 16 -14.02 -16.16 24.73
N ARG A 17 -13.28 -16.52 25.77
CA ARG A 17 -12.36 -15.63 26.51
C ARG A 17 -11.19 -15.02 25.70
N TRP A 18 -10.98 -15.39 24.48
CA TRP A 18 -9.92 -14.84 23.62
C TRP A 18 -10.26 -13.46 23.00
N TRP A 19 -11.49 -12.95 23.23
CA TRP A 19 -11.94 -11.62 22.80
C TRP A 19 -11.85 -10.55 23.90
N SER A 20 -11.35 -10.85 25.11
CA SER A 20 -11.22 -9.86 26.18
C SER A 20 -10.02 -8.97 25.93
N ARG A 21 -10.23 -7.65 25.84
CA ARG A 21 -9.14 -6.66 25.86
C ARG A 21 -8.44 -6.67 27.22
N PRO A 22 -7.11 -6.39 27.29
CA PRO A 22 -6.35 -6.39 28.54
C PRO A 22 -6.74 -5.32 29.60
N ASP A 23 -7.66 -4.39 29.30
CA ASP A 23 -7.87 -3.15 30.06
C ASP A 23 -9.24 -3.03 30.76
N ASP A 24 -9.99 -4.11 30.96
CA ASP A 24 -11.22 -4.08 31.74
C ASP A 24 -10.97 -4.17 33.24
N THR A 25 -10.27 -3.17 33.81
CA THR A 25 -10.22 -2.92 35.25
C THR A 25 -10.99 -1.63 35.53
N PRO A 26 -12.01 -1.61 36.41
CA PRO A 26 -12.72 -0.39 36.70
C PRO A 26 -11.83 0.59 37.48
N ALA A 27 -11.76 1.82 37.00
CA ALA A 27 -11.04 2.93 37.63
C ALA A 27 -11.77 3.38 38.89
N PRO A 28 -11.05 3.73 39.98
CA PRO A 28 -11.63 4.42 41.12
C PRO A 28 -11.90 5.89 40.76
N ALA A 29 -13.09 6.35 41.10
CA ALA A 29 -13.46 7.77 41.00
C ALA A 29 -12.73 8.55 42.09
N ASP A 30 -11.88 9.52 41.72
CA ASP A 30 -11.83 10.82 42.38
C ASP A 30 -10.95 11.79 41.58
N GLY A 31 -11.42 13.00 41.45
CA GLY A 31 -10.88 14.03 40.63
C GLY A 31 -9.74 14.84 41.24
N SER A 32 -8.82 15.22 40.42
CA SER A 32 -8.15 16.55 40.38
C SER A 32 -7.07 16.54 39.28
N PRO A 33 -6.89 17.64 38.56
CA PRO A 33 -6.01 17.66 37.40
C PRO A 33 -4.53 17.85 37.76
N ALA A 34 -3.67 17.06 37.12
CA ALA A 34 -2.22 17.22 37.19
C ALA A 34 -1.75 18.30 36.19
N PRO A 35 -0.72 19.09 36.51
CA PRO A 35 -0.20 20.11 35.62
C PRO A 35 0.82 19.56 34.62
N HIS A 36 0.80 20.13 33.42
CA HIS A 36 1.76 19.91 32.34
C HIS A 36 3.18 20.37 32.72
N PRO A 37 4.22 19.71 32.25
CA PRO A 37 5.56 20.26 32.24
C PRO A 37 5.79 21.11 30.98
N ASP A 38 6.10 22.37 31.21
CA ASP A 38 6.52 23.31 30.19
C ASP A 38 8.05 23.31 30.05
N GLN A 39 8.48 23.72 28.86
CA GLN A 39 9.82 23.60 28.31
C GLN A 39 10.72 24.79 28.62
N GLY A 40 12.03 24.52 28.57
CA GLY A 40 12.99 25.38 27.93
C GLY A 40 13.91 26.23 28.83
N PRO A 41 15.02 26.63 28.28
CA PRO A 41 16.28 26.75 28.98
C PRO A 41 16.63 28.19 29.38
N ALA A 42 17.38 28.36 30.47
CA ALA A 42 18.15 29.57 30.68
C ALA A 42 19.33 29.35 31.65
N GLU A 43 20.44 29.87 31.25
CA GLU A 43 21.75 29.97 31.87
C GLU A 43 21.79 30.90 33.10
N PRO A 44 22.99 31.14 33.69
CA PRO A 44 23.23 31.04 35.12
C PRO A 44 23.26 32.38 35.85
N ARG A 45 23.11 32.37 37.16
CA ARG A 45 23.49 33.48 38.01
C ARG A 45 24.06 33.03 39.35
N ASP A 46 25.23 33.58 39.63
CA ASP A 46 25.95 33.70 40.91
C ASP A 46 25.06 34.06 42.10
N GLY A 47 25.52 33.63 43.28
CA GLY A 47 25.07 34.22 44.51
C GLY A 47 25.31 33.36 45.75
N ALA A 48 26.34 33.71 46.48
CA ALA A 48 26.76 33.15 47.77
C ALA A 48 25.67 33.24 48.88
N GLN A 49 25.68 32.36 49.83
CA GLN A 49 25.91 32.65 51.26
C GLN A 49 25.58 31.47 52.20
N ASP A 50 26.58 31.15 53.00
CA ASP A 50 26.57 30.77 54.42
C ASP A 50 25.58 29.76 55.03
N ALA A 51 26.11 28.69 55.51
CA ALA A 51 25.73 28.07 56.81
C ALA A 51 26.84 27.17 57.37
N VAL A 52 27.27 27.57 58.43
CA VAL A 52 28.01 27.15 59.62
C VAL A 52 28.18 25.64 59.92
N VAL A 53 29.40 25.37 60.27
CA VAL A 53 30.09 24.14 60.72
C VAL A 53 29.58 23.57 62.07
N PRO A 54 29.87 22.32 62.42
CA PRO A 54 30.97 22.11 63.35
C PRO A 54 31.93 20.93 62.99
N ALA A 55 33.20 21.13 63.41
CA ALA A 55 34.33 20.25 63.27
C ALA A 55 34.34 19.09 64.29
N PRO A 56 35.15 18.07 64.03
CA PRO A 56 36.04 17.54 65.09
C PRO A 56 37.49 17.41 64.67
N ARG A 57 38.30 17.42 65.67
CA ARG A 57 39.77 17.47 65.79
C ARG A 57 40.42 16.20 65.22
N GLY A 58 41.59 16.43 64.60
CA GLY A 58 42.61 15.42 64.33
C GLY A 58 43.81 16.08 63.69
N ASP A 59 44.91 16.14 64.45
CA ASP A 59 46.18 16.75 64.08
C ASP A 59 46.84 15.96 62.97
N GLU A 60 47.02 16.53 61.83
CA GLU A 60 48.01 16.11 60.81
C GLU A 60 48.72 17.35 60.27
N PRO A 61 50.07 17.34 60.10
CA PRO A 61 50.84 18.49 59.73
C PRO A 61 50.61 18.89 58.27
N ARG A 62 50.21 20.14 58.11
CA ARG A 62 50.11 20.77 56.82
C ARG A 62 51.47 20.95 56.15
N TYR A 63 51.68 20.34 55.03
CA TYR A 63 52.77 20.56 54.11
C TYR A 63 52.62 21.97 53.48
N ASP A 64 53.63 22.85 53.87
CA ASP A 64 53.73 24.18 53.24
C ASP A 64 54.90 24.16 52.23
N PRO A 65 54.64 24.25 50.93
CA PRO A 65 55.65 24.17 49.88
C PRO A 65 56.56 25.42 49.78
N TRP A 66 56.31 26.46 50.58
CA TRP A 66 57.05 27.74 50.48
C TRP A 66 57.84 28.12 51.73
N ALA A 67 57.95 27.25 52.72
CA ALA A 67 58.75 27.52 53.88
C ALA A 67 60.25 27.31 53.58
N ALA A 68 60.94 28.44 53.46
CA ALA A 68 62.41 28.50 53.31
C ALA A 68 63.11 27.91 54.58
N ARG A 69 63.79 26.82 54.42
CA ARG A 69 64.71 26.27 55.48
C ARG A 69 66.10 26.88 55.28
N PRO A 70 66.73 27.35 56.33
CA PRO A 70 68.12 27.88 56.27
C PRO A 70 69.11 26.80 55.91
N LEU A 71 70.03 27.12 55.02
CA LEU A 71 71.16 26.28 54.62
C LEU A 71 72.11 26.00 55.78
N GLN A 72 72.28 24.75 56.18
CA GLN A 72 73.37 24.31 57.01
C GLN A 72 74.53 23.89 56.12
N VAL A 73 75.66 24.55 56.28
CA VAL A 73 76.88 24.18 55.62
C VAL A 73 77.50 23.01 56.44
N VAL A 74 77.60 21.85 55.82
CA VAL A 74 78.30 20.70 56.37
C VAL A 74 79.63 20.57 55.61
N ASP A 75 80.70 20.71 56.36
CA ASP A 75 82.11 20.46 55.94
C ASP A 75 82.27 18.99 55.69
N THR A 76 82.63 18.57 54.48
CA THR A 76 82.93 17.15 54.20
C THR A 76 84.30 17.02 53.50
N GLY A 77 85.26 16.75 54.25
CA GLY A 77 86.44 16.11 53.72
C GLY A 77 86.25 14.61 53.53
N LYS A 78 86.28 14.16 52.27
CA LYS A 78 86.84 12.97 51.72
C LYS A 78 86.60 12.79 50.22
N PRO A 79 87.60 12.41 49.41
CA PRO A 79 87.42 12.31 47.96
C PRO A 79 86.60 11.07 47.59
N GLN A 80 85.48 11.27 46.96
CA GLN A 80 84.75 10.18 46.38
C GLN A 80 85.42 9.79 45.05
N ARG A 81 85.62 8.50 44.84
CA ARG A 81 86.06 7.92 43.57
C ARG A 81 85.08 8.25 42.47
N GLY A 82 85.52 9.05 41.54
CA GLY A 82 84.70 9.37 40.36
C GLY A 82 84.42 8.13 39.55
N PHE A 83 83.14 7.96 39.19
CA PHE A 83 82.74 6.97 38.22
C PHE A 83 83.44 7.28 36.90
N ARG A 84 84.05 6.25 36.31
CA ARG A 84 84.68 6.42 34.99
C ARG A 84 83.57 6.76 33.93
N LEU A 85 83.88 7.70 33.10
CA LEU A 85 82.92 8.23 32.07
C LEU A 85 82.20 7.10 31.27
N TRP A 86 82.91 5.99 30.99
CA TRP A 86 82.35 4.83 30.30
C TRP A 86 81.24 4.11 31.11
N GLN A 87 81.31 4.12 32.44
CA GLN A 87 80.28 3.50 33.30
C GLN A 87 78.99 4.33 33.31
N VAL A 88 79.11 5.65 33.20
CA VAL A 88 77.94 6.56 33.04
C VAL A 88 77.30 6.38 31.64
N VAL A 89 78.15 6.27 30.63
CA VAL A 89 77.67 6.02 29.25
C VAL A 89 77.01 4.64 29.12
N ALA A 90 77.62 3.60 29.73
CA ALA A 90 77.04 2.25 29.72
C ALA A 90 75.70 2.19 30.49
N LEU A 91 75.56 2.92 31.61
CA LEU A 91 74.31 3.01 32.36
C LEU A 91 73.24 3.77 31.54
N ALA A 92 73.62 4.88 30.89
CA ALA A 92 72.76 5.65 30.07
C ALA A 92 72.26 4.87 28.82
N LEU A 93 73.18 4.09 28.20
CA LEU A 93 72.79 3.19 27.08
C LEU A 93 71.86 2.06 27.53
N GLY A 94 72.16 1.47 28.73
CA GLY A 94 71.32 0.41 29.31
C GLY A 94 69.92 0.90 29.65
N THR A 95 69.78 2.12 30.22
CA THR A 95 68.49 2.73 30.51
C THR A 95 67.73 3.14 29.23
N ALA A 96 68.45 3.63 28.23
CA ALA A 96 67.81 3.96 26.94
C ALA A 96 67.30 2.71 26.20
N LEU A 97 68.03 1.60 26.22
CA LEU A 97 67.58 0.33 25.65
C LEU A 97 66.40 -0.27 26.42
N LEU A 98 66.43 -0.19 27.76
CA LEU A 98 65.30 -0.65 28.57
C LEU A 98 64.06 0.23 28.36
N ALA A 99 64.22 1.54 28.36
CA ALA A 99 63.12 2.48 28.07
C ALA A 99 62.57 2.33 26.65
N GLY A 100 63.45 2.15 25.67
CA GLY A 100 63.06 1.89 24.27
C GLY A 100 62.36 0.55 24.11
N GLY A 101 62.83 -0.52 24.80
CA GLY A 101 62.19 -1.82 24.79
C GLY A 101 60.81 -1.84 25.44
N ILE A 102 60.68 -1.19 26.60
CA ILE A 102 59.38 -1.05 27.29
C ILE A 102 58.43 -0.16 26.50
N GLY A 103 58.91 0.96 25.99
CA GLY A 103 58.11 1.88 25.15
C GLY A 103 57.65 1.23 23.84
N GLY A 104 58.55 0.50 23.17
CA GLY A 104 58.21 -0.24 21.97
C GLY A 104 57.20 -1.37 22.23
N TYR A 105 57.36 -2.10 23.32
CA TYR A 105 56.41 -3.14 23.69
C TYR A 105 55.03 -2.57 24.08
N ALA A 106 55.03 -1.50 24.89
CA ALA A 106 53.77 -0.79 25.22
C ALA A 106 53.10 -0.18 23.97
N GLY A 107 53.89 0.35 23.04
CA GLY A 107 53.39 0.85 21.75
C GLY A 107 52.73 -0.25 20.92
N VAL A 108 53.35 -1.42 20.79
CA VAL A 108 52.77 -2.58 20.07
C VAL A 108 51.50 -3.10 20.76
N LEU A 109 51.47 -3.10 22.11
CA LEU A 109 50.26 -3.48 22.85
C LEU A 109 49.12 -2.46 22.64
N ALA A 110 49.43 -1.16 22.65
CA ALA A 110 48.46 -0.10 22.39
C ALA A 110 47.96 -0.16 20.96
N GLU A 111 48.82 -0.42 19.98
CA GLU A 111 48.44 -0.57 18.56
C GLU A 111 47.60 -1.85 18.34
N ARG A 112 47.90 -2.95 19.04
CA ARG A 112 47.06 -4.16 18.99
C ARG A 112 45.69 -3.93 19.63
N GLN A 113 45.56 -3.09 20.66
CA GLN A 113 44.29 -2.73 21.28
C GLN A 113 43.50 -1.70 20.43
N ALA A 114 44.20 -0.76 19.76
CA ALA A 114 43.57 0.21 18.87
C ALA A 114 43.09 -0.41 17.55
N ASN A 115 43.71 -1.51 17.12
CA ASN A 115 43.33 -2.26 15.92
C ASN A 115 42.30 -3.37 16.19
N THR A 116 41.56 -3.35 17.29
CA THR A 116 40.36 -4.18 17.44
C THR A 116 39.34 -3.70 16.40
N ARG A 117 39.43 -4.24 15.19
CA ARG A 117 38.37 -4.07 14.20
C ARG A 117 37.09 -4.61 14.84
N LEU A 118 36.15 -3.73 15.07
CA LEU A 118 34.81 -4.13 15.46
C LEU A 118 34.19 -4.84 14.24
N GLU A 119 34.34 -6.13 14.16
CA GLU A 119 33.61 -6.95 13.19
C GLU A 119 32.24 -7.22 13.77
N LEU A 120 31.25 -6.45 13.25
CA LEU A 120 29.86 -6.73 13.54
C LEU A 120 29.49 -8.06 12.88
N PRO A 121 28.82 -8.99 13.60
CA PRO A 121 28.41 -10.24 13.02
C PRO A 121 27.42 -9.98 11.87
N GLN A 122 27.84 -10.30 10.66
CA GLN A 122 27.01 -10.24 9.46
C GLN A 122 26.70 -11.65 8.99
N ALA A 123 25.43 -11.94 8.70
CA ALA A 123 25.06 -13.20 8.10
C ALA A 123 25.82 -13.40 6.79
N ALA A 124 26.38 -14.57 6.58
CA ALA A 124 27.04 -14.92 5.33
C ALA A 124 26.07 -14.72 4.18
N ALA A 125 26.55 -14.16 3.05
CA ALA A 125 25.78 -14.10 1.83
C ALA A 125 25.30 -15.51 1.49
N VAL A 126 23.99 -15.73 1.56
CA VAL A 126 23.38 -17.00 1.12
C VAL A 126 23.61 -17.05 -0.38
N ALA A 127 24.35 -18.06 -0.84
CA ALA A 127 24.42 -18.35 -2.28
C ALA A 127 23.01 -18.36 -2.83
N ASP A 128 22.80 -17.69 -3.95
CA ASP A 128 21.48 -17.53 -4.60
C ASP A 128 20.92 -18.90 -5.00
N LYS A 129 20.42 -19.61 -3.99
CA LYS A 129 19.53 -20.76 -4.17
C LYS A 129 18.18 -20.12 -4.49
N GLY A 130 17.82 -20.13 -5.77
CA GLY A 130 16.60 -19.49 -6.28
C GLY A 130 15.46 -19.52 -5.27
N ARG A 131 14.75 -18.41 -5.14
CA ARG A 131 13.60 -18.26 -4.22
C ARG A 131 12.54 -19.30 -4.58
N ALA A 132 11.83 -19.85 -3.60
CA ALA A 132 10.72 -20.76 -3.86
C ALA A 132 9.72 -20.09 -4.83
N PRO A 133 9.32 -20.74 -5.94
CA PRO A 133 8.49 -20.10 -6.97
C PRO A 133 7.21 -19.46 -6.43
N ALA A 134 6.55 -20.10 -5.47
CA ALA A 134 5.33 -19.61 -4.82
C ALA A 134 5.59 -18.60 -3.68
N SER A 135 6.85 -18.24 -3.40
CA SER A 135 7.14 -17.14 -2.45
C SER A 135 6.89 -15.78 -3.11
N VAL A 136 6.54 -14.76 -2.31
CA VAL A 136 6.37 -13.38 -2.81
C VAL A 136 7.58 -12.95 -3.65
N ALA A 137 8.80 -13.26 -3.21
CA ALA A 137 10.01 -12.95 -3.94
C ALA A 137 10.16 -13.75 -5.26
N GLY A 138 9.70 -15.00 -5.29
CA GLY A 138 9.69 -15.83 -6.51
C GLY A 138 8.66 -15.33 -7.53
N ILE A 139 7.45 -15.03 -7.07
CA ILE A 139 6.38 -14.44 -7.89
C ILE A 139 6.83 -13.09 -8.48
N ALA A 140 7.41 -12.21 -7.63
CA ALA A 140 7.93 -10.93 -8.07
C ALA A 140 9.04 -11.07 -9.12
N ALA A 141 10.02 -11.96 -8.89
CA ALA A 141 11.12 -12.20 -9.84
C ALA A 141 10.61 -12.68 -11.21
N THR A 142 9.53 -13.47 -11.23
CA THR A 142 8.89 -13.95 -12.45
C THR A 142 8.14 -12.84 -13.19
N ALA A 143 7.42 -11.98 -12.45
CA ALA A 143 6.49 -11.02 -13.05
C ALA A 143 7.14 -9.65 -13.37
N LEU A 144 8.11 -9.19 -12.56
CA LEU A 144 8.72 -7.86 -12.70
C LEU A 144 9.22 -7.54 -14.11
N PRO A 145 9.83 -8.47 -14.88
CA PRO A 145 10.26 -8.17 -16.24
C PRO A 145 9.12 -7.79 -17.20
N GLY A 146 7.88 -8.19 -16.88
CA GLY A 146 6.69 -7.88 -17.66
C GLY A 146 5.89 -6.69 -17.14
N VAL A 147 6.29 -6.09 -16.00
CA VAL A 147 5.63 -4.92 -15.43
C VAL A 147 6.37 -3.65 -15.83
N VAL A 148 5.63 -2.61 -16.14
CA VAL A 148 6.18 -1.33 -16.60
C VAL A 148 5.58 -0.16 -15.83
N THR A 149 6.36 0.91 -15.71
CA THR A 149 5.88 2.21 -15.22
C THR A 149 5.45 3.07 -16.40
N LEU A 150 4.28 3.68 -16.29
CA LEU A 150 3.74 4.63 -17.26
C LEU A 150 3.90 6.04 -16.71
N HIS A 151 4.65 6.88 -17.42
CA HIS A 151 4.73 8.31 -17.19
C HIS A 151 3.85 9.02 -18.20
N VAL A 152 2.90 9.77 -17.72
CA VAL A 152 1.89 10.44 -18.55
C VAL A 152 2.04 11.94 -18.40
N ASN A 153 2.12 12.63 -19.53
CA ASN A 153 2.15 14.09 -19.59
C ASN A 153 0.88 14.60 -20.30
N GLY A 154 0.02 15.29 -19.58
CA GLY A 154 -1.20 15.93 -20.06
C GLY A 154 -1.01 17.40 -20.51
N GLY A 155 0.19 17.96 -20.30
CA GLY A 155 0.52 19.35 -20.59
C GLY A 155 0.49 20.24 -19.33
N GLU A 156 -0.58 20.29 -18.58
CA GLU A 156 -0.67 21.01 -17.30
C GLU A 156 -0.55 20.08 -16.09
N SER A 157 -0.85 18.81 -16.28
CA SER A 157 -0.72 17.75 -15.27
C SER A 157 0.19 16.64 -15.77
N SER A 158 0.95 16.07 -14.86
CA SER A 158 1.71 14.84 -15.07
C SER A 158 1.28 13.78 -14.06
N GLY A 159 1.28 12.53 -14.48
CA GLY A 159 0.88 11.41 -13.64
C GLY A 159 1.77 10.20 -13.88
N THR A 160 1.79 9.32 -12.90
CA THR A 160 2.49 8.03 -12.98
C THR A 160 1.51 6.92 -12.65
N GLY A 161 1.58 5.83 -13.41
CA GLY A 161 0.83 4.62 -13.18
C GLY A 161 1.64 3.39 -13.56
N THR A 162 1.00 2.25 -13.52
CA THR A 162 1.61 0.96 -13.86
C THR A 162 0.86 0.33 -15.04
N GLY A 163 1.56 -0.51 -15.77
CA GLY A 163 0.99 -1.41 -16.76
C GLY A 163 1.74 -2.73 -16.79
N PHE A 164 1.26 -3.66 -17.58
CA PHE A 164 1.97 -4.90 -17.82
C PHE A 164 1.83 -5.35 -19.28
N VAL A 165 2.87 -6.01 -19.75
CA VAL A 165 2.98 -6.47 -21.14
C VAL A 165 2.01 -7.62 -21.39
N LEU A 166 1.16 -7.50 -22.41
CA LEU A 166 0.20 -8.51 -22.83
C LEU A 166 0.79 -9.48 -23.86
N ASP A 167 1.61 -8.97 -24.77
CA ASP A 167 2.15 -9.75 -25.89
C ASP A 167 3.52 -9.25 -26.36
N GLN A 168 4.13 -9.99 -27.27
CA GLN A 168 5.41 -9.62 -27.87
C GLN A 168 5.31 -8.54 -28.95
N GLN A 169 4.10 -8.12 -29.32
CA GLN A 169 3.83 -7.03 -30.25
C GLN A 169 3.89 -5.64 -29.57
N GLY A 170 4.06 -5.62 -28.24
CA GLY A 170 4.24 -4.41 -27.47
C GLY A 170 2.96 -3.83 -26.88
N HIS A 171 1.87 -4.60 -26.86
CA HIS A 171 0.65 -4.16 -26.20
C HIS A 171 0.80 -4.27 -24.67
N ILE A 172 0.41 -3.22 -23.97
CA ILE A 172 0.50 -3.07 -22.52
C ILE A 172 -0.88 -2.70 -22.01
N LEU A 173 -1.38 -3.46 -21.03
CA LEU A 173 -2.64 -3.17 -20.35
C LEU A 173 -2.39 -2.26 -19.16
N THR A 174 -3.28 -1.29 -18.97
CA THR A 174 -3.31 -0.35 -17.84
C THR A 174 -4.73 0.11 -17.56
N ASN A 175 -4.92 0.99 -16.57
CA ASN A 175 -6.22 1.63 -16.35
C ASN A 175 -6.43 2.83 -17.28
N ASN A 176 -7.71 3.10 -17.59
CA ASN A 176 -8.10 4.28 -18.37
C ASN A 176 -7.72 5.57 -17.65
N HIS A 177 -8.00 5.70 -16.35
CA HIS A 177 -7.69 6.92 -15.59
C HIS A 177 -6.20 7.26 -15.56
N VAL A 178 -5.31 6.27 -15.74
CA VAL A 178 -3.85 6.51 -15.84
C VAL A 178 -3.51 7.27 -17.11
N VAL A 179 -4.21 7.03 -18.22
CA VAL A 179 -3.89 7.58 -19.55
C VAL A 179 -4.95 8.54 -20.09
N ALA A 180 -6.00 8.85 -19.30
CA ALA A 180 -7.18 9.59 -19.81
C ALA A 180 -6.84 10.96 -20.40
N ASP A 181 -5.93 11.71 -19.76
CA ASP A 181 -5.56 13.06 -20.16
C ASP A 181 -4.17 13.12 -20.85
N ALA A 182 -3.67 11.97 -21.28
CA ALA A 182 -2.34 11.84 -21.85
C ALA A 182 -2.23 12.50 -23.23
N LYS A 183 -1.33 13.47 -23.36
CA LYS A 183 -0.79 13.95 -24.65
C LYS A 183 0.43 13.16 -25.07
N GLN A 184 1.19 12.67 -24.09
CA GLN A 184 2.39 11.86 -24.30
C GLN A 184 2.45 10.79 -23.23
N ILE A 185 2.78 9.57 -23.65
CA ILE A 185 2.96 8.42 -22.77
C ILE A 185 4.38 7.90 -22.95
N THR A 186 5.10 7.76 -21.85
CA THR A 186 6.42 7.12 -21.80
C THR A 186 6.34 5.88 -20.93
N VAL A 187 6.83 4.77 -21.44
CA VAL A 187 6.89 3.48 -20.74
C VAL A 187 8.31 3.24 -20.27
N THR A 188 8.51 3.02 -18.98
CA THR A 188 9.79 2.63 -18.39
C THR A 188 9.72 1.17 -17.95
N PHE A 189 10.61 0.35 -18.48
CA PHE A 189 10.75 -1.07 -18.16
C PHE A 189 11.53 -1.28 -16.85
N SER A 190 11.45 -2.48 -16.30
CA SER A 190 12.19 -2.88 -15.10
C SER A 190 13.72 -2.76 -15.24
N THR A 191 14.25 -2.74 -16.47
CA THR A 191 15.66 -2.48 -16.80
C THR A 191 16.06 -1.02 -16.65
N GLY A 192 15.10 -0.09 -16.56
CA GLY A 192 15.31 1.36 -16.58
C GLY A 192 15.23 1.98 -17.97
N ASP A 193 15.12 1.17 -19.04
CA ASP A 193 14.94 1.67 -20.38
C ASP A 193 13.56 2.32 -20.56
N SER A 194 13.51 3.46 -21.22
CA SER A 194 12.28 4.21 -21.46
C SER A 194 12.01 4.39 -22.95
N VAL A 195 10.76 4.20 -23.36
CA VAL A 195 10.32 4.35 -24.74
C VAL A 195 8.97 5.06 -24.80
N SER A 196 8.68 5.76 -25.90
CA SER A 196 7.35 6.33 -26.13
C SER A 196 6.34 5.24 -26.47
N ALA A 197 5.11 5.43 -26.01
CA ALA A 197 3.97 4.56 -26.31
C ALA A 197 2.82 5.35 -26.95
N GLU A 198 2.02 4.66 -27.74
CA GLU A 198 0.83 5.17 -28.38
C GLU A 198 -0.43 4.54 -27.73
N LEU A 199 -1.48 5.33 -27.56
CA LEU A 199 -2.78 4.82 -27.10
C LEU A 199 -3.43 4.02 -28.23
N VAL A 200 -3.69 2.73 -27.99
CA VAL A 200 -4.39 1.85 -28.94
C VAL A 200 -5.90 2.02 -28.79
N GLY A 201 -6.38 2.06 -27.57
CA GLY A 201 -7.78 2.26 -27.23
C GLY A 201 -7.98 2.31 -25.73
N ARG A 202 -9.12 2.85 -25.32
CA ARG A 202 -9.51 2.97 -23.91
C ARG A 202 -10.99 2.81 -23.73
N ASP A 203 -11.40 2.45 -22.55
CA ASP A 203 -12.78 2.34 -22.12
C ASP A 203 -12.96 2.90 -20.71
N THR A 204 -13.74 3.96 -20.59
CA THR A 204 -14.00 4.63 -19.31
C THR A 204 -14.87 3.74 -18.41
N GLY A 205 -15.88 3.07 -18.99
CA GLY A 205 -16.85 2.31 -18.23
C GLY A 205 -16.28 1.08 -17.52
N TYR A 206 -15.17 0.52 -18.02
CA TYR A 206 -14.41 -0.57 -17.38
C TYR A 206 -13.11 -0.08 -16.74
N ASP A 207 -12.76 1.20 -16.87
CA ASP A 207 -11.50 1.78 -16.43
C ASP A 207 -10.28 1.03 -16.98
N LEU A 208 -10.27 0.69 -18.26
CA LEU A 208 -9.18 -0.04 -18.92
C LEU A 208 -8.68 0.68 -20.16
N ALA A 209 -7.38 0.57 -20.42
CA ALA A 209 -6.73 1.07 -21.61
C ALA A 209 -5.63 0.14 -22.09
N VAL A 210 -5.37 0.15 -23.39
CA VAL A 210 -4.22 -0.51 -24.02
C VAL A 210 -3.35 0.55 -24.66
N VAL A 211 -2.06 0.53 -24.33
CA VAL A 211 -1.03 1.32 -25.01
C VAL A 211 -0.08 0.39 -25.73
N LYS A 212 0.65 0.92 -26.74
CA LYS A 212 1.57 0.13 -27.56
C LYS A 212 2.93 0.79 -27.62
N VAL A 213 3.97 0.01 -27.34
CA VAL A 213 5.37 0.37 -27.62
C VAL A 213 5.82 -0.26 -28.92
N SER A 214 6.68 0.42 -29.68
CA SER A 214 7.21 -0.05 -30.96
C SER A 214 8.73 -0.15 -30.91
N GLY A 215 9.31 -1.09 -31.69
CA GLY A 215 10.75 -1.23 -31.80
C GLY A 215 11.46 -1.90 -30.62
N VAL A 216 10.73 -2.37 -29.61
CA VAL A 216 11.27 -3.07 -28.44
C VAL A 216 11.32 -4.57 -28.67
N ARG A 217 12.42 -5.22 -28.29
CA ARG A 217 12.61 -6.67 -28.39
C ARG A 217 12.81 -7.28 -27.00
N GLY A 218 12.48 -8.56 -26.86
CA GLY A 218 12.67 -9.29 -25.60
C GLY A 218 11.63 -8.97 -24.54
N LEU A 219 10.47 -8.41 -24.96
CA LEU A 219 9.33 -8.20 -24.08
C LEU A 219 8.91 -9.52 -23.41
N GLN A 220 8.54 -9.44 -22.14
CA GLN A 220 8.12 -10.57 -21.32
C GLN A 220 6.61 -10.44 -20.98
N PRO A 221 5.71 -11.01 -21.80
CA PRO A 221 4.28 -10.97 -21.51
C PRO A 221 3.97 -11.71 -20.22
N LEU A 222 3.06 -11.17 -19.40
CA LEU A 222 2.56 -11.86 -18.23
C LEU A 222 1.49 -12.88 -18.62
N SER A 223 1.54 -14.05 -17.99
CA SER A 223 0.52 -15.06 -18.15
C SER A 223 -0.77 -14.61 -17.46
N LEU A 224 -1.89 -14.61 -18.19
CA LEU A 224 -3.20 -14.32 -17.62
C LEU A 224 -3.77 -15.58 -16.98
N GLY A 225 -4.25 -15.46 -15.75
CA GLY A 225 -4.94 -16.52 -15.03
C GLY A 225 -6.44 -16.54 -15.36
N ASN A 226 -7.24 -17.03 -14.40
CA ASN A 226 -8.70 -17.05 -14.50
C ASN A 226 -9.31 -16.51 -13.21
N SER A 227 -9.91 -15.31 -13.28
CA SER A 227 -10.51 -14.65 -12.12
C SER A 227 -11.78 -15.36 -11.58
N GLU A 228 -12.41 -16.26 -12.33
CA GLU A 228 -13.54 -17.05 -11.84
C GLU A 228 -13.12 -18.14 -10.85
N ASN A 229 -11.85 -18.57 -10.88
CA ASN A 229 -11.32 -19.56 -9.96
C ASN A 229 -10.87 -18.98 -8.62
N VAL A 230 -10.82 -17.64 -8.51
CA VAL A 230 -10.34 -16.91 -7.33
C VAL A 230 -11.31 -17.06 -6.17
N LYS A 231 -10.78 -17.34 -4.99
CA LYS A 231 -11.54 -17.51 -3.75
C LYS A 231 -11.03 -16.58 -2.65
N VAL A 232 -11.93 -16.23 -1.74
CA VAL A 232 -11.58 -15.53 -0.51
C VAL A 232 -10.55 -16.32 0.28
N GLY A 233 -9.47 -15.66 0.68
CA GLY A 233 -8.32 -16.25 1.38
C GLY A 233 -7.16 -16.65 0.46
N ASP A 234 -7.32 -16.63 -0.87
CA ASP A 234 -6.21 -16.92 -1.79
C ASP A 234 -5.10 -15.87 -1.63
N PRO A 235 -3.82 -16.29 -1.50
CA PRO A 235 -2.71 -15.36 -1.41
C PRO A 235 -2.48 -14.66 -2.74
N VAL A 236 -2.19 -13.34 -2.67
CA VAL A 236 -1.97 -12.50 -3.84
C VAL A 236 -0.76 -11.59 -3.67
N VAL A 237 -0.18 -11.20 -4.80
CA VAL A 237 0.91 -10.24 -4.89
C VAL A 237 0.51 -9.15 -5.89
N ALA A 238 0.52 -7.90 -5.45
CA ALA A 238 0.31 -6.76 -6.30
C ALA A 238 1.66 -6.11 -6.64
N ILE A 239 1.84 -5.73 -7.91
CA ILE A 239 3.05 -5.03 -8.37
C ILE A 239 2.66 -3.69 -8.97
N GLY A 240 3.49 -2.67 -8.75
CA GLY A 240 3.28 -1.34 -9.30
C GLY A 240 4.44 -0.39 -9.06
N ALA A 241 4.21 0.89 -9.35
CA ALA A 241 5.17 1.98 -9.19
C ALA A 241 4.56 3.14 -8.39
N PRO A 242 4.15 2.93 -7.12
CA PRO A 242 3.61 4.00 -6.32
C PRO A 242 4.67 5.08 -6.06
N PHE A 243 4.27 6.35 -6.15
CA PHE A 243 5.15 7.51 -5.91
C PHE A 243 6.42 7.52 -6.80
N ASP A 244 6.31 7.02 -8.02
CA ASP A 244 7.44 6.86 -8.96
C ASP A 244 8.55 5.90 -8.48
N LEU A 245 8.24 5.06 -7.49
CA LEU A 245 9.10 3.99 -7.02
C LEU A 245 8.80 2.72 -7.83
N SER A 246 9.48 2.57 -8.96
CA SER A 246 9.35 1.40 -9.82
C SER A 246 9.59 0.09 -9.05
N ASN A 247 8.89 -0.98 -9.48
CA ASN A 247 9.06 -2.33 -8.93
C ASN A 247 8.63 -2.49 -7.46
N THR A 248 7.67 -1.70 -6.98
CA THR A 248 7.09 -1.91 -5.65
C THR A 248 6.21 -3.15 -5.66
N VAL A 249 6.44 -4.02 -4.68
CA VAL A 249 5.71 -5.28 -4.49
C VAL A 249 5.01 -5.25 -3.15
N THR A 250 3.70 -5.51 -3.15
CA THR A 250 2.90 -5.70 -1.94
C THR A 250 2.24 -7.07 -1.97
N ALA A 251 1.89 -7.62 -0.82
CA ALA A 251 1.28 -8.94 -0.72
C ALA A 251 0.14 -8.92 0.29
N GLY A 252 -0.85 -9.77 0.06
CA GLY A 252 -2.03 -9.94 0.89
C GLY A 252 -2.82 -11.16 0.47
N ILE A 253 -4.12 -11.12 0.69
CA ILE A 253 -5.08 -12.15 0.29
C ILE A 253 -6.25 -11.52 -0.46
N ILE A 254 -7.04 -12.34 -1.12
CA ILE A 254 -8.37 -11.95 -1.59
C ILE A 254 -9.30 -11.84 -0.37
N SER A 255 -9.78 -10.65 -0.09
CA SER A 255 -10.69 -10.37 1.04
C SER A 255 -12.15 -10.61 0.67
N ALA A 256 -12.52 -10.34 -0.58
CA ALA A 256 -13.85 -10.60 -1.14
C ALA A 256 -13.81 -10.68 -2.67
N THR A 257 -14.83 -11.30 -3.26
CA THR A 257 -15.09 -11.29 -4.70
C THR A 257 -16.46 -10.69 -4.96
N GLY A 258 -16.71 -10.21 -6.18
CA GLY A 258 -18.02 -9.67 -6.55
C GLY A 258 -18.36 -8.38 -5.80
N ARG A 259 -17.36 -7.48 -5.61
CA ARG A 259 -17.58 -6.19 -4.95
C ARG A 259 -17.97 -5.14 -5.97
N PRO A 260 -19.23 -4.64 -5.92
CA PRO A 260 -19.63 -3.57 -6.80
C PRO A 260 -18.94 -2.26 -6.40
N ILE A 261 -18.17 -1.71 -7.34
CA ILE A 261 -17.45 -0.46 -7.14
C ILE A 261 -17.77 0.49 -8.29
N THR A 262 -18.00 1.75 -7.94
CA THR A 262 -18.06 2.86 -8.87
C THR A 262 -16.89 3.80 -8.64
N ALA A 263 -16.31 4.34 -9.68
CA ALA A 263 -15.22 5.29 -9.62
C ALA A 263 -15.37 6.40 -10.66
N GLY A 264 -14.80 7.56 -10.37
CA GLY A 264 -15.02 8.76 -11.19
C GLY A 264 -16.27 9.50 -10.75
N GLY A 265 -16.87 10.27 -11.67
CA GLY A 265 -18.03 11.13 -11.40
C GLY A 265 -17.63 12.57 -11.10
N ASP A 266 -16.37 12.94 -11.28
CA ASP A 266 -15.87 14.31 -11.05
C ASP A 266 -16.43 15.29 -12.10
N LYS A 267 -16.77 14.81 -13.29
CA LYS A 267 -17.36 15.64 -14.36
C LYS A 267 -18.83 15.99 -14.15
N GLY A 268 -19.51 15.31 -13.23
CA GLY A 268 -20.90 15.57 -12.89
C GLY A 268 -21.94 15.17 -13.94
N ASP A 269 -21.51 14.78 -15.15
CA ASP A 269 -22.38 14.29 -16.24
C ASP A 269 -22.41 12.76 -16.33
N GLY A 270 -21.66 12.08 -15.45
CA GLY A 270 -21.57 10.62 -15.40
C GLY A 270 -20.73 9.97 -16.51
N SER A 271 -20.14 10.77 -17.42
CA SER A 271 -19.35 10.25 -18.54
C SER A 271 -18.01 9.63 -18.12
N ASP A 272 -17.56 9.93 -16.92
CA ASP A 272 -16.32 9.46 -16.33
C ASP A 272 -16.53 8.39 -15.24
N ILE A 273 -17.74 7.86 -15.08
CA ILE A 273 -18.02 6.82 -14.10
C ILE A 273 -17.65 5.44 -14.67
N SER A 274 -16.79 4.74 -13.97
CA SER A 274 -16.52 3.31 -14.19
C SER A 274 -17.32 2.44 -13.22
N TYR A 275 -17.72 1.27 -13.71
CA TYR A 275 -18.53 0.29 -12.97
C TYR A 275 -17.84 -1.06 -13.01
N VAL A 276 -17.32 -1.52 -11.89
CA VAL A 276 -16.50 -2.73 -11.80
C VAL A 276 -17.04 -3.68 -10.75
N ASP A 277 -17.16 -4.95 -11.12
CA ASP A 277 -17.40 -6.05 -10.17
C ASP A 277 -16.04 -6.57 -9.68
N ALA A 278 -15.48 -5.89 -8.65
CA ALA A 278 -14.07 -6.01 -8.31
C ALA A 278 -13.73 -7.21 -7.42
N LEU A 279 -12.48 -7.65 -7.53
CA LEU A 279 -11.80 -8.41 -6.50
C LEU A 279 -11.33 -7.42 -5.42
N GLN A 280 -11.61 -7.73 -4.15
CA GLN A 280 -11.11 -6.98 -3.01
C GLN A 280 -9.92 -7.69 -2.39
N THR A 281 -8.86 -6.95 -2.05
CA THR A 281 -7.66 -7.45 -1.38
C THR A 281 -7.23 -6.53 -0.24
N ASP A 282 -6.54 -7.09 0.75
CA ASP A 282 -5.85 -6.33 1.80
C ASP A 282 -4.39 -6.03 1.44
N ALA A 283 -3.88 -6.54 0.30
CA ALA A 283 -2.61 -6.09 -0.25
C ALA A 283 -2.65 -4.56 -0.45
N PRO A 284 -1.66 -3.80 0.05
CA PRO A 284 -1.64 -2.35 -0.10
C PRO A 284 -1.66 -1.91 -1.57
N ILE A 285 -2.78 -1.34 -2.01
CA ILE A 285 -2.95 -0.68 -3.32
C ILE A 285 -3.00 0.82 -3.08
N ASN A 286 -2.06 1.55 -3.67
CA ASN A 286 -1.91 3.00 -3.54
C ASN A 286 -1.85 3.65 -4.93
N PRO A 287 -2.06 4.98 -5.05
CA PRO A 287 -1.81 5.70 -6.30
C PRO A 287 -0.42 5.37 -6.87
N GLY A 288 -0.38 4.99 -8.16
CA GLY A 288 0.79 4.46 -8.85
C GLY A 288 0.77 2.94 -9.04
N ASN A 289 0.07 2.16 -8.20
CA ASN A 289 -0.17 0.73 -8.47
C ASN A 289 -1.27 0.51 -9.53
N SER A 290 -2.11 1.52 -9.79
CA SER A 290 -3.18 1.46 -10.80
C SER A 290 -2.64 1.01 -12.15
N GLY A 291 -3.31 0.04 -12.76
CA GLY A 291 -2.96 -0.60 -14.02
C GLY A 291 -1.95 -1.74 -13.90
N GLY A 292 -1.32 -1.92 -12.73
CA GLY A 292 -0.43 -3.04 -12.46
C GLY A 292 -1.16 -4.35 -12.23
N PRO A 293 -0.44 -5.50 -12.28
CA PRO A 293 -1.05 -6.79 -12.08
C PRO A 293 -1.28 -7.12 -10.60
N LEU A 294 -2.42 -7.78 -10.32
CA LEU A 294 -2.64 -8.60 -9.13
C LEU A 294 -2.39 -10.06 -9.53
N LEU A 295 -1.44 -10.71 -8.86
CA LEU A 295 -0.93 -12.04 -9.22
C LEU A 295 -1.35 -13.09 -8.21
N ASP A 296 -1.60 -14.31 -8.68
CA ASP A 296 -1.76 -15.50 -7.84
C ASP A 296 -0.40 -16.11 -7.41
N SER A 297 -0.44 -17.19 -6.65
CA SER A 297 0.74 -17.92 -6.19
C SER A 297 1.57 -18.58 -7.31
N SER A 298 1.06 -18.62 -8.53
CA SER A 298 1.71 -19.14 -9.73
C SER A 298 2.24 -18.02 -10.64
N ALA A 299 2.21 -16.77 -10.18
CA ALA A 299 2.56 -15.57 -10.94
C ALA A 299 1.65 -15.33 -12.16
N HIS A 300 0.41 -15.83 -12.17
CA HIS A 300 -0.57 -15.49 -13.17
C HIS A 300 -1.36 -14.25 -12.76
N VAL A 301 -1.64 -13.38 -13.71
CA VAL A 301 -2.48 -12.19 -13.48
C VAL A 301 -3.92 -12.62 -13.27
N ILE A 302 -4.48 -12.34 -12.10
CA ILE A 302 -5.89 -12.58 -11.76
C ILE A 302 -6.72 -11.30 -11.71
N GLY A 303 -6.05 -10.12 -11.67
CA GLY A 303 -6.71 -8.84 -11.66
C GLY A 303 -5.78 -7.69 -12.09
N ILE A 304 -6.36 -6.55 -12.40
CA ILE A 304 -5.69 -5.29 -12.70
C ILE A 304 -5.93 -4.35 -11.52
N ASN A 305 -4.88 -3.99 -10.80
CA ASN A 305 -4.98 -3.11 -9.62
C ASN A 305 -5.61 -1.78 -10.01
N SER A 306 -6.52 -1.27 -9.20
CA SER A 306 -7.11 0.04 -9.38
C SER A 306 -7.15 0.75 -8.02
N ALA A 307 -6.32 1.79 -7.88
CA ALA A 307 -6.29 2.65 -6.70
C ALA A 307 -7.42 3.69 -6.77
N ILE A 308 -8.61 3.22 -7.07
CA ILE A 308 -9.81 4.01 -7.05
C ILE A 308 -10.12 4.32 -5.59
N ARG A 309 -10.36 5.58 -5.26
CA ARG A 309 -10.74 6.02 -3.93
C ARG A 309 -11.78 5.07 -3.33
N GLY A 310 -11.39 4.32 -2.31
CA GLY A 310 -12.37 3.75 -1.40
C GLY A 310 -13.22 4.90 -0.87
N ALA A 311 -14.48 4.90 -1.24
CA ALA A 311 -15.60 5.73 -0.81
C ALA A 311 -15.33 6.69 0.37
N ASP A 312 -14.66 7.81 0.16
CA ASP A 312 -14.75 8.99 1.01
C ASP A 312 -15.90 9.90 0.52
N LYS A 313 -17.12 9.35 0.53
CA LYS A 313 -18.35 10.15 0.60
C LYS A 313 -18.81 10.20 2.06
N GLY A 314 -18.05 10.88 2.90
CA GLY A 314 -18.43 11.03 4.30
C GLY A 314 -17.42 11.81 5.11
N GLY A 315 -17.34 13.11 4.92
CA GLY A 315 -16.57 13.97 5.79
C GLY A 315 -16.29 15.33 5.17
N ASP A 316 -17.20 16.25 5.37
CA ASP A 316 -16.97 17.69 5.29
C ASP A 316 -15.85 18.08 6.28
N SER A 317 -14.61 17.98 5.85
CA SER A 317 -13.44 18.50 6.56
C SER A 317 -12.39 18.89 5.52
N GLY A 318 -12.33 20.18 5.25
CA GLY A 318 -11.44 20.82 4.27
C GLY A 318 -9.95 20.74 4.58
N ASP A 319 -9.41 19.55 4.69
CA ASP A 319 -7.96 19.31 4.77
C ASP A 319 -7.50 18.40 3.61
N ALA A 320 -7.22 19.02 2.47
CA ALA A 320 -6.80 18.40 1.22
C ALA A 320 -5.37 17.80 1.26
N THR A 321 -4.75 17.68 2.43
CA THR A 321 -3.35 17.26 2.58
C THR A 321 -3.15 15.84 3.13
N ARG A 322 -4.21 15.11 3.44
CA ARG A 322 -4.07 13.70 3.82
C ARG A 322 -4.01 12.82 2.57
N GLN A 323 -2.83 12.56 2.10
CA GLN A 323 -2.49 11.46 1.20
C GLN A 323 -2.83 10.15 1.93
N SER A 324 -4.07 9.67 1.71
CA SER A 324 -4.61 8.49 2.36
C SER A 324 -3.88 7.26 1.78
N GLY A 325 -2.97 6.68 2.53
CA GLY A 325 -2.41 5.37 2.23
C GLY A 325 -3.48 4.28 2.32
N SER A 326 -3.23 3.10 1.75
CA SER A 326 -4.14 1.95 1.81
C SER A 326 -4.48 1.61 3.26
N ILE A 327 -5.77 1.58 3.56
CA ILE A 327 -6.32 1.18 4.89
C ILE A 327 -6.65 -0.33 4.93
N GLY A 328 -6.04 -1.15 4.09
CA GLY A 328 -6.35 -2.59 3.96
C GLY A 328 -7.54 -2.87 3.04
N LEU A 329 -7.96 -1.89 2.24
CA LEU A 329 -8.98 -2.02 1.21
C LEU A 329 -8.36 -1.69 -0.15
N GLY A 330 -7.98 -2.70 -0.89
CA GLY A 330 -7.53 -2.62 -2.27
C GLY A 330 -8.53 -3.29 -3.20
N PHE A 331 -8.57 -2.83 -4.45
CA PHE A 331 -9.48 -3.37 -5.46
C PHE A 331 -8.74 -3.68 -6.75
N ALA A 332 -9.20 -4.70 -7.46
CA ALA A 332 -8.68 -5.06 -8.76
C ALA A 332 -9.80 -5.46 -9.72
N ILE A 333 -9.71 -5.03 -10.96
CA ILE A 333 -10.59 -5.42 -12.05
C ILE A 333 -10.28 -6.88 -12.39
N PRO A 334 -11.28 -7.80 -12.42
CA PRO A 334 -11.03 -9.21 -12.74
C PRO A 334 -10.36 -9.40 -14.09
N VAL A 335 -9.35 -10.29 -14.16
CA VAL A 335 -8.55 -10.47 -15.38
C VAL A 335 -9.37 -10.99 -16.56
N ASN A 336 -10.42 -11.80 -16.35
CA ASN A 336 -11.27 -12.27 -17.45
C ASN A 336 -11.98 -11.11 -18.16
N GLN A 337 -12.41 -10.10 -17.39
CA GLN A 337 -12.93 -8.85 -17.94
C GLN A 337 -11.84 -8.04 -18.63
N GLY A 338 -10.66 -7.90 -17.96
CA GLY A 338 -9.52 -7.20 -18.52
C GLY A 338 -9.06 -7.78 -19.87
N LYS A 339 -8.97 -9.10 -19.96
CA LYS A 339 -8.63 -9.81 -21.21
C LYS A 339 -9.62 -9.51 -22.34
N ARG A 340 -10.93 -9.67 -22.08
CA ARG A 340 -11.96 -9.40 -23.08
C ARG A 340 -11.90 -7.97 -23.61
N VAL A 341 -11.83 -7.00 -22.68
CA VAL A 341 -11.76 -5.58 -23.03
C VAL A 341 -10.48 -5.27 -23.81
N ALA A 342 -9.33 -5.77 -23.36
CA ALA A 342 -8.06 -5.58 -24.06
C ALA A 342 -8.08 -6.15 -25.49
N GLU A 343 -8.62 -7.36 -25.69
CA GLU A 343 -8.79 -7.96 -27.02
C GLU A 343 -9.68 -7.11 -27.94
N GLU A 344 -10.76 -6.54 -27.41
CA GLU A 344 -11.64 -5.62 -28.16
C GLU A 344 -10.91 -4.30 -28.49
N LEU A 345 -10.22 -3.69 -27.53
CA LEU A 345 -9.45 -2.47 -27.72
C LEU A 345 -8.34 -2.65 -28.78
N ILE A 346 -7.59 -3.77 -28.72
CA ILE A 346 -6.54 -4.07 -29.71
C ILE A 346 -7.13 -4.23 -31.10
N ARG A 347 -8.27 -4.91 -31.22
CA ARG A 347 -8.87 -5.23 -32.52
C ARG A 347 -9.62 -4.05 -33.16
N THR A 348 -10.32 -3.25 -32.36
CA THR A 348 -11.29 -2.25 -32.86
C THR A 348 -11.08 -0.84 -32.30
N GLY A 349 -10.18 -0.66 -31.35
CA GLY A 349 -9.96 0.59 -30.61
C GLY A 349 -11.06 0.93 -29.60
N ARG A 350 -12.09 0.09 -29.45
CA ARG A 350 -13.27 0.33 -28.60
C ARG A 350 -13.71 -0.97 -27.94
N ALA A 351 -14.24 -0.85 -26.71
CA ALA A 351 -14.89 -1.97 -26.03
C ALA A 351 -16.41 -1.90 -26.15
N THR A 352 -17.06 -3.04 -25.93
CA THR A 352 -18.50 -3.17 -25.92
C THR A 352 -19.01 -3.45 -24.51
N HIS A 353 -20.17 -2.85 -24.18
CA HIS A 353 -20.83 -3.04 -22.90
C HIS A 353 -22.11 -3.84 -23.07
N PRO A 354 -22.37 -4.87 -22.25
CA PRO A 354 -23.66 -5.54 -22.20
C PRO A 354 -24.71 -4.58 -21.64
N VAL A 355 -25.88 -4.56 -22.24
CA VAL A 355 -26.98 -3.69 -21.84
C VAL A 355 -28.30 -4.43 -21.82
N ILE A 356 -29.19 -4.02 -20.91
CA ILE A 356 -30.58 -4.48 -20.87
C ILE A 356 -31.53 -3.51 -21.62
N GLY A 357 -31.06 -2.32 -21.95
CA GLY A 357 -31.81 -1.33 -22.71
C GLY A 357 -32.95 -0.68 -21.92
N VAL A 358 -32.66 -0.26 -20.68
CA VAL A 358 -33.58 0.52 -19.82
C VAL A 358 -32.86 1.74 -19.26
N THR A 359 -33.62 2.79 -18.91
CA THR A 359 -33.14 3.92 -18.10
C THR A 359 -33.52 3.67 -16.66
N LEU A 360 -32.55 3.81 -15.77
CA LEU A 360 -32.72 3.59 -14.33
C LEU A 360 -32.89 4.90 -13.58
N ASP A 361 -33.76 4.90 -12.60
CA ASP A 361 -33.89 5.98 -11.62
C ASP A 361 -32.77 5.84 -10.56
N MET A 362 -31.69 6.59 -10.77
CA MET A 362 -30.52 6.56 -9.87
C MET A 362 -30.77 7.23 -8.51
N ARG A 363 -31.92 7.88 -8.33
CA ARG A 363 -32.33 8.51 -7.04
C ARG A 363 -33.34 7.69 -6.27
N TYR A 364 -33.65 6.49 -6.75
CA TYR A 364 -34.57 5.60 -6.03
C TYR A 364 -33.96 5.12 -4.72
N GLU A 365 -34.62 5.45 -3.60
CA GLU A 365 -34.15 5.10 -2.22
C GLU A 365 -34.64 3.73 -1.72
N GLY A 366 -35.47 3.03 -2.49
CA GLY A 366 -35.95 1.69 -2.16
C GLY A 366 -34.92 0.60 -2.47
N ASP A 367 -35.14 -0.62 -1.94
CA ASP A 367 -34.30 -1.78 -2.22
C ASP A 367 -34.55 -2.29 -3.64
N GLY A 368 -33.49 -2.27 -4.47
CA GLY A 368 -33.52 -2.66 -5.87
C GLY A 368 -33.26 -1.48 -6.84
N ALA A 369 -33.20 -1.79 -8.12
CA ALA A 369 -33.00 -0.81 -9.21
C ALA A 369 -34.33 -0.53 -9.92
N ARG A 370 -34.86 0.68 -9.78
CA ARG A 370 -36.12 1.08 -10.43
C ARG A 370 -35.90 1.54 -11.87
N VAL A 371 -36.70 1.01 -12.78
CA VAL A 371 -36.79 1.51 -14.15
C VAL A 371 -37.60 2.82 -14.14
N GLU A 372 -37.06 3.86 -14.74
CA GLU A 372 -37.75 5.16 -14.82
C GLU A 372 -39.13 5.04 -15.49
N GLU A 373 -40.03 5.99 -15.17
CA GLU A 373 -41.32 6.13 -15.86
C GLU A 373 -41.15 6.67 -17.28
N LYS A 374 -40.17 7.58 -17.46
CA LYS A 374 -39.80 8.17 -18.74
C LYS A 374 -38.30 8.33 -18.80
N GLY A 375 -37.69 7.96 -19.90
CA GLY A 375 -36.29 8.19 -20.15
C GLY A 375 -35.99 9.66 -20.43
N GLU A 376 -34.70 9.93 -20.54
CA GLU A 376 -34.17 11.27 -20.77
C GLU A 376 -34.73 11.94 -22.00
N GLY A 377 -35.15 13.22 -21.91
CA GLY A 377 -35.78 13.96 -22.97
C GLY A 377 -37.18 13.46 -23.36
N GLY A 378 -37.86 12.72 -22.44
CA GLY A 378 -39.22 12.22 -22.68
C GLY A 378 -39.30 10.96 -23.57
N LYS A 379 -38.16 10.34 -23.85
CA LYS A 379 -38.08 9.05 -24.54
C LYS A 379 -38.66 7.93 -23.66
N PRO A 380 -39.04 6.76 -24.24
CA PRO A 380 -39.41 5.60 -23.44
C PRO A 380 -38.28 5.19 -22.53
N ALA A 381 -38.58 4.89 -21.24
CA ALA A 381 -37.58 4.39 -20.28
C ALA A 381 -37.08 2.98 -20.62
N VAL A 382 -37.87 2.20 -21.33
CA VAL A 382 -37.48 0.92 -21.92
C VAL A 382 -37.30 1.10 -23.42
N THR A 383 -36.10 0.85 -23.92
CA THR A 383 -35.75 0.98 -25.33
C THR A 383 -36.67 0.10 -26.19
N PRO A 384 -37.43 0.65 -27.13
CA PRO A 384 -38.28 -0.15 -28.03
C PRO A 384 -37.43 -1.22 -28.76
N ASP A 385 -37.95 -2.44 -28.85
CA ASP A 385 -37.28 -3.61 -29.45
C ASP A 385 -35.92 -3.96 -28.84
N GLY A 386 -35.54 -3.31 -27.73
CA GLY A 386 -34.35 -3.62 -26.93
C GLY A 386 -34.50 -4.92 -26.14
N PRO A 387 -33.41 -5.39 -25.53
CA PRO A 387 -33.42 -6.65 -24.73
C PRO A 387 -34.49 -6.65 -23.64
N GLY A 388 -34.59 -5.56 -22.87
CA GLY A 388 -35.57 -5.42 -21.80
C GLY A 388 -37.01 -5.39 -22.30
N ALA A 389 -37.27 -4.70 -23.40
CA ALA A 389 -38.60 -4.69 -24.00
C ALA A 389 -39.03 -6.07 -24.46
N ARG A 390 -38.14 -6.80 -25.13
CA ARG A 390 -38.39 -8.21 -25.54
C ARG A 390 -38.64 -9.15 -24.39
N ALA A 391 -37.92 -8.94 -23.25
CA ALA A 391 -38.10 -9.69 -22.01
C ALA A 391 -39.38 -9.27 -21.23
N GLY A 392 -40.02 -8.19 -21.63
CA GLY A 392 -41.25 -7.69 -21.00
C GLY A 392 -41.01 -6.82 -19.78
N ILE A 393 -39.83 -6.19 -19.63
CA ILE A 393 -39.57 -5.13 -18.63
C ILE A 393 -40.47 -3.92 -18.96
N LYS A 394 -40.99 -3.27 -17.95
CA LYS A 394 -41.85 -2.09 -18.05
C LYS A 394 -41.31 -0.94 -17.21
N ALA A 395 -41.71 0.27 -17.56
CA ALA A 395 -41.52 1.45 -16.73
C ALA A 395 -42.09 1.21 -15.33
N GLY A 396 -41.40 1.66 -14.28
CA GLY A 396 -41.79 1.49 -12.90
C GLY A 396 -41.42 0.12 -12.28
N ASP A 397 -40.95 -0.87 -13.06
CA ASP A 397 -40.44 -2.13 -12.51
C ASP A 397 -39.27 -1.87 -11.57
N VAL A 398 -39.17 -2.59 -10.45
CA VAL A 398 -38.00 -2.60 -9.57
C VAL A 398 -37.26 -3.93 -9.74
N ILE A 399 -36.05 -3.89 -10.29
CA ILE A 399 -35.21 -5.06 -10.46
C ILE A 399 -34.54 -5.38 -9.13
N THR A 400 -34.83 -6.54 -8.56
CA THR A 400 -34.38 -6.94 -7.21
C THR A 400 -33.32 -8.03 -7.22
N LYS A 401 -33.19 -8.80 -8.32
CA LYS A 401 -32.16 -9.84 -8.45
C LYS A 401 -31.68 -9.99 -9.90
N VAL A 402 -30.41 -10.31 -10.07
CA VAL A 402 -29.75 -10.74 -11.30
C VAL A 402 -29.18 -12.15 -11.05
N ASP A 403 -29.57 -13.14 -11.81
CA ASP A 403 -29.18 -14.57 -11.65
C ASP A 403 -29.28 -15.06 -10.20
N GLY A 404 -30.36 -14.66 -9.52
CA GLY A 404 -30.61 -15.02 -8.13
C GLY A 404 -29.87 -14.17 -7.09
N GLN A 405 -28.88 -13.36 -7.48
CA GLN A 405 -28.15 -12.44 -6.60
C GLN A 405 -28.95 -11.16 -6.39
N ARG A 406 -29.07 -10.69 -5.15
CA ARG A 406 -29.78 -9.44 -4.83
C ARG A 406 -29.10 -8.23 -5.47
N VAL A 407 -29.93 -7.24 -5.76
CA VAL A 407 -29.56 -5.91 -6.26
C VAL A 407 -30.20 -4.89 -5.31
N HIS A 408 -29.40 -3.95 -4.80
CA HIS A 408 -29.84 -2.93 -3.83
C HIS A 408 -29.98 -1.55 -4.45
N GLY A 409 -29.48 -1.32 -5.69
CA GLY A 409 -29.57 -0.03 -6.35
C GLY A 409 -29.17 -0.08 -7.82
N GLY A 410 -29.35 1.06 -8.51
CA GLY A 410 -29.05 1.20 -9.94
C GLY A 410 -27.59 0.90 -10.29
N ASP A 411 -26.65 1.43 -9.51
CA ASP A 411 -25.20 1.20 -9.72
C ASP A 411 -24.86 -0.29 -9.63
N GLU A 412 -25.37 -0.99 -8.61
CA GLU A 412 -25.14 -2.42 -8.44
C GLU A 412 -25.71 -3.24 -9.59
N LEU A 413 -26.89 -2.86 -10.09
CA LEU A 413 -27.47 -3.51 -11.28
C LEU A 413 -26.56 -3.34 -12.51
N ILE A 414 -26.06 -2.12 -12.76
CA ILE A 414 -25.16 -1.83 -13.87
C ILE A 414 -23.90 -2.68 -13.76
N ILE A 415 -23.31 -2.76 -12.57
CA ILE A 415 -22.11 -3.55 -12.30
C ILE A 415 -22.34 -5.03 -12.58
N LYS A 416 -23.42 -5.60 -12.05
CA LYS A 416 -23.76 -7.01 -12.28
C LYS A 416 -24.02 -7.31 -13.76
N ILE A 417 -24.69 -6.43 -14.48
CA ILE A 417 -24.87 -6.58 -15.93
C ILE A 417 -23.52 -6.54 -16.64
N ARG A 418 -22.64 -5.58 -16.30
CA ARG A 418 -21.32 -5.40 -16.93
C ARG A 418 -20.33 -6.54 -16.64
N ALA A 419 -20.57 -7.35 -15.63
CA ALA A 419 -19.81 -8.57 -15.37
C ALA A 419 -20.03 -9.65 -16.45
N HIS A 420 -21.14 -9.60 -17.17
CA HIS A 420 -21.48 -10.50 -18.27
C HIS A 420 -20.94 -10.02 -19.62
N ARG A 421 -21.27 -10.75 -20.69
CA ARG A 421 -20.93 -10.42 -22.07
C ARG A 421 -22.17 -10.07 -22.87
N PRO A 422 -22.06 -9.20 -23.89
CA PRO A 422 -23.13 -9.08 -24.87
C PRO A 422 -23.48 -10.44 -25.46
N GLY A 423 -24.78 -10.76 -25.51
CA GLY A 423 -25.28 -12.04 -25.97
C GLY A 423 -25.49 -13.11 -24.87
N ASP A 424 -25.01 -12.88 -23.64
CA ASP A 424 -25.27 -13.83 -22.55
C ASP A 424 -26.75 -13.78 -22.14
N PRO A 425 -27.35 -14.97 -21.81
CA PRO A 425 -28.67 -15.03 -21.20
C PRO A 425 -28.59 -14.56 -19.74
N LEU A 426 -29.62 -13.86 -19.26
CA LEU A 426 -29.70 -13.29 -17.93
C LEU A 426 -31.09 -13.51 -17.34
N HIS A 427 -31.16 -13.88 -16.05
CA HIS A 427 -32.42 -14.02 -15.32
C HIS A 427 -32.59 -12.83 -14.37
N LEU A 428 -33.61 -12.00 -14.62
CA LEU A 428 -33.94 -10.88 -13.76
C LEU A 428 -35.16 -11.20 -12.91
N THR A 429 -35.08 -10.93 -11.60
CA THR A 429 -36.30 -10.87 -10.75
C THR A 429 -36.71 -9.41 -10.65
N VAL A 430 -37.93 -9.10 -11.04
CA VAL A 430 -38.52 -7.76 -10.97
C VAL A 430 -39.73 -7.77 -10.05
N LEU A 431 -39.90 -6.69 -9.28
CA LEU A 431 -41.09 -6.41 -8.51
C LEU A 431 -41.98 -5.47 -9.33
N ARG A 432 -43.18 -5.93 -9.67
CA ARG A 432 -44.22 -5.17 -10.42
C ARG A 432 -45.53 -5.28 -9.69
N ASP A 433 -46.16 -4.17 -9.35
CA ASP A 433 -47.43 -4.12 -8.61
C ASP A 433 -47.41 -5.00 -7.32
N GLY A 434 -46.28 -4.96 -6.59
CA GLY A 434 -46.09 -5.73 -5.36
C GLY A 434 -45.89 -7.25 -5.58
N ARG A 435 -45.71 -7.73 -6.81
CA ARG A 435 -45.51 -9.16 -7.14
C ARG A 435 -44.17 -9.38 -7.81
N GLU A 436 -43.41 -10.37 -7.31
CA GLU A 436 -42.17 -10.81 -7.97
C GLU A 436 -42.49 -11.54 -9.29
N ARG A 437 -41.69 -11.27 -10.32
CA ARG A 437 -41.73 -11.93 -11.64
C ARG A 437 -40.30 -12.21 -12.06
N THR A 438 -40.03 -13.38 -12.61
CA THR A 438 -38.78 -13.71 -13.24
C THR A 438 -38.90 -13.47 -14.74
N LEU A 439 -37.94 -12.74 -15.31
CA LEU A 439 -37.83 -12.44 -16.73
C LEU A 439 -36.50 -12.97 -17.24
N GLU A 440 -36.53 -13.62 -18.38
CA GLU A 440 -35.32 -14.06 -19.11
C GLU A 440 -35.06 -13.09 -20.26
N LEU A 441 -33.81 -12.66 -20.40
CA LEU A 441 -33.41 -11.81 -21.51
C LEU A 441 -32.00 -12.21 -22.00
N VAL A 442 -31.73 -11.89 -23.25
CA VAL A 442 -30.38 -11.96 -23.82
C VAL A 442 -29.83 -10.54 -23.89
N LEU A 443 -28.65 -10.33 -23.29
CA LEU A 443 -28.01 -9.02 -23.21
C LEU A 443 -27.72 -8.44 -24.61
N GLY A 444 -28.02 -7.20 -24.78
CA GLY A 444 -27.63 -6.42 -25.95
C GLY A 444 -26.22 -5.90 -25.85
N SER A 445 -25.79 -5.16 -26.86
CA SER A 445 -24.47 -4.52 -26.93
C SER A 445 -24.64 -3.01 -27.12
N ALA A 446 -23.85 -2.23 -26.35
CA ALA A 446 -23.63 -0.82 -26.61
C ALA A 446 -22.12 -0.56 -26.73
N ASN A 447 -21.72 0.40 -27.55
CA ASN A 447 -20.33 0.80 -27.63
C ASN A 447 -19.96 1.56 -26.34
N GLY A 448 -18.79 1.25 -25.77
CA GLY A 448 -18.16 2.04 -24.73
C GLY A 448 -17.69 3.39 -25.27
N SER A 449 -17.63 4.37 -24.41
CA SER A 449 -17.17 5.74 -24.68
C SER A 449 -15.69 5.88 -24.34
#